data_d4110f7cd854a7fdb52fba295e7730f2
#
_entry.id   d4110f7cd854a7fdb52fba295e7730f2
#
_cell.length_a   1.000
_cell.length_b   1.000
_cell.length_c   1.000
_cell.angle_alpha   90.00
_cell.angle_beta   90.00
_cell.angle_gamma   90.00
#
_symmetry.space_group_name_H-M   'P 1'
#
loop_
_entity.id
_entity.type
_entity.pdbx_description
1 polymer ?
#
loop_
_entity_poly.entity_id
_entity_poly.type
_entity_poly.pdbx_seq_one_letter_code
_entity_poly.pdbx_strand_id
1 'polypeptide(L)'
;MLREIRGDLYGEKVWVAIISSDRPGNMRGMWELVGGATWYVGDRQARYYEMARELARLSPTETQIVESGKLCESRNAAIKDAQRHGVPCVELSDDLRKIEWKSPHEDKPLGIAFEQAIRWIREEMVAIGAHLGGVAPTSNPFFARSETRDKAFIVGDFIVIDDHELLFDEQMCLKEDYDYTLQHIQKHEKVCRLDYVLATFLHRTNKGGAVSDRTGKKELDMIDYLKKKWGTQVIRPSGRNEYEIRLNL
;
A
#
# COMPACT_ATOMS: atom_id res chain seq x y z
N MET A 1 -11.85 -2.27 7.94
CA MET A 1 -13.27 -1.95 7.92
C MET A 1 -13.87 -2.34 6.59
N LEU A 2 -15.02 -3.01 6.60
CA LEU A 2 -15.74 -3.40 5.38
C LEU A 2 -16.29 -2.17 4.66
N ARG A 3 -16.03 -2.07 3.36
CA ARG A 3 -16.53 -1.02 2.50
C ARG A 3 -17.07 -1.59 1.19
N GLU A 4 -18.21 -1.11 0.76
CA GLU A 4 -18.79 -1.46 -0.53
C GLU A 4 -18.24 -0.53 -1.60
N ILE A 5 -17.70 -1.11 -2.68
CA ILE A 5 -17.31 -0.38 -3.89
C ILE A 5 -18.46 -0.45 -4.87
N ARG A 6 -19.08 0.68 -5.17
CA ARG A 6 -20.18 0.77 -6.12
C ARG A 6 -19.62 0.84 -7.55
N GLY A 7 -20.10 -0.02 -8.43
CA GLY A 7 -19.72 -0.06 -9.85
C GLY A 7 -20.23 -1.33 -10.53
N ASP A 8 -19.71 -1.59 -11.73
CA ASP A 8 -20.08 -2.77 -12.53
C ASP A 8 -19.68 -4.11 -11.89
N LEU A 9 -18.83 -4.11 -10.85
CA LEU A 9 -18.52 -5.25 -9.98
C LEU A 9 -19.56 -5.48 -8.87
N TYR A 10 -20.82 -5.16 -9.09
CA TYR A 10 -21.98 -5.51 -8.25
C TYR A 10 -21.78 -5.30 -6.73
N GLY A 11 -21.24 -4.14 -6.33
CA GLY A 11 -21.13 -3.82 -4.90
C GLY A 11 -20.10 -4.68 -4.16
N GLU A 12 -18.97 -4.98 -4.80
CA GLU A 12 -17.86 -5.71 -4.15
C GLU A 12 -17.48 -5.00 -2.83
N LYS A 13 -17.31 -5.77 -1.77
CA LYS A 13 -16.83 -5.29 -0.49
C LYS A 13 -15.34 -5.45 -0.39
N VAL A 14 -14.67 -4.48 0.22
CA VAL A 14 -13.24 -4.55 0.53
C VAL A 14 -12.99 -4.22 2.00
N TRP A 15 -11.91 -4.72 2.54
CA TRP A 15 -11.39 -4.33 3.84
C TRP A 15 -10.40 -3.19 3.67
N VAL A 16 -10.70 -2.00 4.21
CA VAL A 16 -9.80 -0.84 4.12
C VAL A 16 -8.96 -0.75 5.38
N ALA A 17 -7.66 -0.81 5.22
CA ALA A 17 -6.65 -0.77 6.26
C ALA A 17 -5.68 0.40 6.04
N ILE A 18 -5.37 1.15 7.10
CA ILE A 18 -4.33 2.18 7.11
C ILE A 18 -3.23 1.70 8.04
N ILE A 19 -2.02 1.55 7.50
CA ILE A 19 -0.84 1.14 8.25
C ILE A 19 -0.12 2.40 8.74
N SER A 20 0.04 2.52 10.05
CA SER A 20 0.54 3.76 10.66
C SER A 20 1.39 3.51 11.90
N SER A 21 2.41 4.34 12.12
CA SER A 21 3.20 4.36 13.34
C SER A 21 3.65 5.77 13.66
N ASP A 22 3.40 6.21 14.91
CA ASP A 22 3.78 7.52 15.47
C ASP A 22 3.23 8.75 14.71
N ARG A 23 2.10 8.59 13.98
CA ARG A 23 1.49 9.65 13.17
C ARG A 23 -0.01 9.81 13.38
N PRO A 24 -0.52 9.87 14.63
CA PRO A 24 -1.94 10.00 14.88
C PRO A 24 -2.55 11.28 14.29
N GLY A 25 -1.75 12.34 14.10
CA GLY A 25 -2.18 13.59 13.47
C GLY A 25 -2.64 13.46 12.00
N ASN A 26 -2.31 12.37 11.33
CA ASN A 26 -2.73 12.13 9.94
C ASN A 26 -4.18 11.66 9.83
N MET A 27 -4.82 11.21 10.92
CA MET A 27 -6.16 10.60 10.90
C MET A 27 -7.21 11.47 10.22
N ARG A 28 -7.24 12.77 10.52
CA ARG A 28 -8.23 13.69 9.92
C ARG A 28 -8.08 13.79 8.41
N GLY A 29 -6.86 14.03 7.92
CA GLY A 29 -6.60 14.16 6.49
C GLY A 29 -6.85 12.86 5.72
N MET A 30 -6.49 11.72 6.30
CA MET A 30 -6.79 10.42 5.70
C MET A 30 -8.29 10.14 5.65
N TRP A 31 -9.02 10.49 6.71
CA TRP A 31 -10.47 10.31 6.72
C TRP A 31 -11.18 11.15 5.66
N GLU A 32 -10.71 12.36 5.40
CA GLU A 32 -11.26 13.23 4.34
C GLU A 32 -11.05 12.66 2.93
N LEU A 33 -9.98 11.90 2.72
CA LEU A 33 -9.65 11.31 1.41
C LEU A 33 -10.23 9.89 1.23
N VAL A 34 -10.14 9.09 2.30
CA VAL A 34 -10.41 7.65 2.26
C VAL A 34 -11.75 7.32 2.93
N GLY A 35 -12.21 8.16 3.89
CA GLY A 35 -13.35 7.87 4.75
C GLY A 35 -13.02 6.83 5.81
N GLY A 36 -13.97 5.96 6.14
CA GLY A 36 -13.83 4.96 7.18
C GLY A 36 -12.80 3.88 6.86
N ALA A 37 -11.95 3.54 7.85
CA ALA A 37 -10.91 2.52 7.73
C ALA A 37 -10.55 1.93 9.10
N THR A 38 -9.91 0.76 9.11
CA THR A 38 -9.23 0.22 10.29
C THR A 38 -7.77 0.67 10.27
N TRP A 39 -7.34 1.32 11.34
CA TRP A 39 -5.97 1.76 11.54
C TRP A 39 -5.19 0.69 12.30
N TYR A 40 -4.16 0.16 11.67
CA TYR A 40 -3.22 -0.79 12.25
C TYR A 40 -2.00 -0.01 12.72
N VAL A 41 -1.81 0.05 14.04
CA VAL A 41 -0.84 0.95 14.67
C VAL A 41 0.21 0.17 15.46
N GLY A 42 1.36 0.80 15.67
CA GLY A 42 2.46 0.22 16.42
C GLY A 42 2.12 -0.08 17.87
N ASP A 43 2.95 -0.91 18.50
CA ASP A 43 2.80 -1.30 19.91
C ASP A 43 2.72 -0.06 20.83
N ARG A 44 1.77 -0.10 21.78
CA ARG A 44 1.52 0.96 22.78
C ARG A 44 1.10 2.31 22.21
N GLN A 45 0.66 2.33 20.94
CA GLN A 45 0.26 3.56 20.26
C GLN A 45 -1.25 3.78 20.20
N ALA A 46 -2.08 2.76 20.39
CA ALA A 46 -3.54 2.83 20.25
C ALA A 46 -4.16 4.06 20.96
N ARG A 47 -3.74 4.33 22.19
CA ARG A 47 -4.24 5.47 22.97
C ARG A 47 -4.03 6.82 22.27
N TYR A 48 -2.90 7.03 21.60
CA TYR A 48 -2.64 8.29 20.90
C TYR A 48 -3.53 8.46 19.67
N TYR A 49 -3.84 7.35 18.99
CA TYR A 49 -4.77 7.35 17.87
C TYR A 49 -6.22 7.50 18.32
N GLU A 50 -6.62 6.92 19.44
CA GLU A 50 -7.94 7.14 20.05
C GLU A 50 -8.14 8.62 20.40
N MET A 51 -7.17 9.25 21.04
CA MET A 51 -7.22 10.69 21.34
C MET A 51 -7.31 11.53 20.05
N ALA A 52 -6.53 11.20 19.02
CA ALA A 52 -6.58 11.91 17.74
C ALA A 52 -7.93 11.73 17.03
N ARG A 53 -8.51 10.52 17.08
CA ARG A 53 -9.85 10.22 16.58
C ARG A 53 -10.91 11.08 17.26
N GLU A 54 -10.87 11.18 18.57
CA GLU A 54 -11.80 12.01 19.37
C GLU A 54 -11.65 13.49 19.03
N LEU A 55 -10.42 14.02 18.99
CA LEU A 55 -10.15 15.41 18.62
C LEU A 55 -10.62 15.73 17.20
N ALA A 56 -10.47 14.79 16.27
CA ALA A 56 -10.93 14.91 14.90
C ALA A 56 -12.47 14.66 14.77
N ARG A 57 -13.15 14.27 15.83
CA ARG A 57 -14.59 13.93 15.87
C ARG A 57 -14.96 12.83 14.87
N LEU A 58 -14.10 11.82 14.72
CA LEU A 58 -14.34 10.68 13.83
C LEU A 58 -15.11 9.59 14.58
N SER A 59 -16.03 8.93 13.87
CA SER A 59 -16.86 7.85 14.44
C SER A 59 -15.99 6.62 14.79
N PRO A 60 -16.07 6.08 16.01
CA PRO A 60 -15.39 4.84 16.37
C PRO A 60 -15.82 3.61 15.54
N THR A 61 -17.03 3.62 15.00
CA THR A 61 -17.55 2.54 14.15
C THR A 61 -17.00 2.60 12.73
N GLU A 62 -16.63 3.80 12.27
CA GLU A 62 -16.04 4.01 10.94
C GLU A 62 -14.50 4.09 10.96
N THR A 63 -13.94 4.36 12.15
CA THR A 63 -12.49 4.53 12.32
C THR A 63 -12.01 3.65 13.48
N GLN A 64 -11.83 2.38 13.20
CA GLN A 64 -11.32 1.40 14.17
C GLN A 64 -9.81 1.52 14.34
N ILE A 65 -9.29 1.20 15.51
CA ILE A 65 -7.86 1.22 15.85
C ILE A 65 -7.49 -0.16 16.38
N VAL A 66 -6.46 -0.76 15.80
CA VAL A 66 -5.92 -2.08 16.16
C VAL A 66 -4.43 -1.93 16.42
N GLU A 67 -4.00 -2.23 17.64
CA GLU A 67 -2.58 -2.32 17.97
C GLU A 67 -2.03 -3.64 17.44
N SER A 68 -1.06 -3.60 16.55
CA SER A 68 -0.70 -4.75 15.72
C SER A 68 0.81 -4.95 15.53
N GLY A 69 1.63 -4.14 16.19
CA GLY A 69 3.08 -4.32 16.19
C GLY A 69 3.80 -3.52 15.11
N LYS A 70 4.86 -4.11 14.56
CA LYS A 70 5.71 -3.47 13.53
C LYS A 70 5.04 -3.47 12.15
N LEU A 71 5.74 -2.90 11.17
CA LEU A 71 5.23 -2.73 9.80
C LEU A 71 4.64 -4.01 9.19
N CYS A 72 5.42 -5.09 9.09
CA CYS A 72 4.95 -6.33 8.47
C CYS A 72 3.89 -7.04 9.33
N GLU A 73 4.00 -6.99 10.67
CA GLU A 73 2.99 -7.52 11.59
C GLU A 73 1.64 -6.78 11.40
N SER A 74 1.67 -5.46 11.25
CA SER A 74 0.48 -4.63 11.00
C SER A 74 -0.17 -4.94 9.65
N ARG A 75 0.63 -5.08 8.58
CA ARG A 75 0.15 -5.50 7.27
C ARG A 75 -0.48 -6.89 7.33
N ASN A 76 0.19 -7.84 7.96
CA ASN A 76 -0.32 -9.20 8.11
C ASN A 76 -1.62 -9.27 8.93
N ALA A 77 -1.75 -8.41 9.96
CA ALA A 77 -2.99 -8.30 10.73
C ALA A 77 -4.15 -7.80 9.85
N ALA A 78 -3.90 -6.82 8.98
CA ALA A 78 -4.89 -6.31 8.03
C ALA A 78 -5.35 -7.38 7.03
N ILE A 79 -4.41 -8.15 6.45
CA ILE A 79 -4.71 -9.27 5.55
C ILE A 79 -5.57 -10.33 6.25
N LYS A 80 -5.21 -10.71 7.48
CA LYS A 80 -5.96 -11.70 8.27
C LYS A 80 -7.38 -11.22 8.61
N ASP A 81 -7.57 -9.92 8.86
CA ASP A 81 -8.90 -9.36 9.09
C ASP A 81 -9.73 -9.37 7.80
N ALA A 82 -9.15 -8.99 6.66
CA ALA A 82 -9.81 -9.12 5.36
C ALA A 82 -10.21 -10.55 5.05
N GLN A 83 -9.33 -11.53 5.33
CA GLN A 83 -9.59 -12.95 5.17
C GLN A 83 -10.79 -13.44 6.00
N ARG A 84 -10.89 -13.02 7.28
CA ARG A 84 -12.03 -13.35 8.14
C ARG A 84 -13.35 -12.85 7.59
N HIS A 85 -13.33 -11.80 6.82
CA HIS A 85 -14.51 -11.24 6.15
C HIS A 85 -14.71 -11.74 4.72
N GLY A 86 -13.78 -12.54 4.18
CA GLY A 86 -13.85 -13.07 2.82
C GLY A 86 -13.84 -12.01 1.74
N VAL A 87 -13.08 -10.92 1.93
CA VAL A 87 -13.03 -9.77 1.02
C VAL A 87 -11.58 -9.37 0.73
N PRO A 88 -11.30 -8.72 -0.43
CA PRO A 88 -9.99 -8.16 -0.70
C PRO A 88 -9.53 -7.16 0.38
N CYS A 89 -8.23 -7.13 0.65
CA CYS A 89 -7.60 -6.16 1.54
C CYS A 89 -7.05 -4.97 0.73
N VAL A 90 -7.38 -3.76 1.13
CA VAL A 90 -6.78 -2.52 0.61
C VAL A 90 -5.93 -1.94 1.72
N GLU A 91 -4.60 -1.91 1.52
CA GLU A 91 -3.68 -1.29 2.47
C GLU A 91 -3.15 0.03 1.94
N LEU A 92 -3.09 1.01 2.83
CA LEU A 92 -2.60 2.35 2.57
C LEU A 92 -1.58 2.79 3.61
N SER A 93 -0.56 3.54 3.19
CA SER A 93 0.21 4.37 4.09
C SER A 93 -0.61 5.55 4.60
N ASP A 94 -0.32 6.01 5.82
CA ASP A 94 -1.09 7.02 6.57
C ASP A 94 -0.90 8.47 6.10
N ASP A 95 -0.11 8.70 5.06
CA ASP A 95 0.28 10.03 4.60
C ASP A 95 -0.12 10.32 3.13
N LEU A 96 -1.13 9.63 2.64
CA LEU A 96 -1.77 9.90 1.35
C LEU A 96 -2.34 11.32 1.32
N ARG A 97 -2.13 12.06 0.21
CA ARG A 97 -2.59 13.44 0.00
C ARG A 97 -3.56 13.62 -1.13
N LYS A 98 -3.37 12.86 -2.21
CA LYS A 98 -4.26 12.89 -3.36
C LYS A 98 -4.11 11.63 -4.20
N ILE A 99 -5.15 11.33 -4.96
CA ILE A 99 -5.16 10.31 -5.98
C ILE A 99 -5.57 10.97 -7.28
N GLU A 100 -4.83 10.71 -8.33
CA GLU A 100 -5.02 11.33 -9.64
C GLU A 100 -4.98 10.28 -10.75
N TRP A 101 -5.70 10.54 -11.81
CA TRP A 101 -5.66 9.78 -13.04
C TRP A 101 -4.99 10.60 -14.14
N LYS A 102 -3.99 10.05 -14.79
CA LYS A 102 -3.37 10.62 -15.98
C LYS A 102 -4.07 10.07 -17.22
N SER A 103 -5.03 10.84 -17.72
CA SER A 103 -5.68 10.57 -19.00
C SER A 103 -4.67 10.70 -20.16
N PRO A 104 -4.75 9.85 -21.19
CA PRO A 104 -3.95 10.04 -22.40
C PRO A 104 -4.35 11.29 -23.21
N HIS A 105 -5.55 11.83 -22.94
CA HIS A 105 -6.11 12.96 -23.67
C HIS A 105 -5.99 14.31 -22.94
N GLU A 106 -5.48 14.29 -21.71
CA GLU A 106 -5.37 15.50 -20.88
C GLU A 106 -3.90 15.80 -20.53
N ASP A 107 -3.52 17.06 -20.59
CA ASP A 107 -2.17 17.49 -20.26
C ASP A 107 -1.88 17.32 -18.76
N LYS A 108 -2.88 17.57 -17.91
CA LYS A 108 -2.76 17.48 -16.45
C LYS A 108 -3.54 16.29 -15.90
N PRO A 109 -3.04 15.65 -14.84
CA PRO A 109 -3.80 14.63 -14.14
C PRO A 109 -5.08 15.21 -13.52
N LEU A 110 -6.11 14.38 -13.48
CA LEU A 110 -7.40 14.70 -12.87
C LEU A 110 -7.53 14.00 -11.53
N GLY A 111 -7.98 14.71 -10.49
CA GLY A 111 -8.29 14.10 -9.19
C GLY A 111 -9.40 13.06 -9.32
N ILE A 112 -9.22 11.92 -8.68
CA ILE A 112 -10.24 10.86 -8.62
C ILE A 112 -10.51 10.46 -7.17
N ALA A 113 -11.71 9.94 -6.93
CA ALA A 113 -12.09 9.41 -5.63
C ALA A 113 -11.32 8.12 -5.30
N PHE A 114 -11.12 7.85 -4.02
CA PHE A 114 -10.47 6.66 -3.53
C PHE A 114 -11.16 5.38 -4.02
N GLU A 115 -12.49 5.34 -3.97
CA GLU A 115 -13.29 4.21 -4.44
C GLU A 115 -13.09 3.95 -5.93
N GLN A 116 -12.95 5.02 -6.72
CA GLN A 116 -12.71 4.91 -8.15
C GLN A 116 -11.37 4.24 -8.45
N ALA A 117 -10.32 4.61 -7.69
CA ALA A 117 -8.99 4.00 -7.84
C ALA A 117 -9.04 2.50 -7.51
N ILE A 118 -9.68 2.12 -6.38
CA ILE A 118 -9.82 0.71 -5.99
C ILE A 118 -10.58 -0.07 -7.05
N ARG A 119 -11.70 0.47 -7.53
CA ARG A 119 -12.51 -0.16 -8.57
C ARG A 119 -11.69 -0.48 -9.80
N TRP A 120 -10.94 0.47 -10.33
CA TRP A 120 -10.09 0.26 -11.49
C TRP A 120 -9.00 -0.79 -11.23
N ILE A 121 -8.35 -0.74 -10.06
CA ILE A 121 -7.36 -1.77 -9.70
C ILE A 121 -8.01 -3.14 -9.67
N ARG A 122 -9.20 -3.29 -9.07
CA ARG A 122 -9.91 -4.56 -8.96
C ARG A 122 -10.38 -5.08 -10.32
N GLU A 123 -10.95 -4.23 -11.16
CA GLU A 123 -11.38 -4.57 -12.52
C GLU A 123 -10.20 -5.12 -13.34
N GLU A 124 -9.06 -4.45 -13.32
CA GLU A 124 -7.86 -4.89 -14.02
C GLU A 124 -7.25 -6.17 -13.40
N MET A 125 -7.21 -6.28 -12.07
CA MET A 125 -6.76 -7.51 -11.40
C MET A 125 -7.58 -8.72 -11.86
N VAL A 126 -8.90 -8.60 -11.88
CA VAL A 126 -9.80 -9.67 -12.33
C VAL A 126 -9.57 -9.97 -13.82
N ALA A 127 -9.49 -8.94 -14.65
CA ALA A 127 -9.31 -9.09 -16.10
C ALA A 127 -8.04 -9.86 -16.47
N ILE A 128 -6.93 -9.64 -15.74
CA ILE A 128 -5.66 -10.32 -16.02
C ILE A 128 -5.40 -11.52 -15.10
N GLY A 129 -6.25 -11.79 -14.11
CA GLY A 129 -6.08 -12.87 -13.12
C GLY A 129 -4.91 -12.60 -12.15
N ALA A 130 -4.71 -11.37 -11.73
CA ALA A 130 -3.72 -11.00 -10.70
C ALA A 130 -4.34 -10.96 -9.31
N HIS A 131 -3.54 -11.23 -8.27
CA HIS A 131 -3.95 -11.26 -6.87
C HIS A 131 -3.29 -10.17 -6.01
N LEU A 132 -2.42 -9.36 -6.60
CA LEU A 132 -1.83 -8.16 -6.01
C LEU A 132 -1.92 -7.02 -7.01
N GLY A 133 -2.55 -5.93 -6.62
CA GLY A 133 -2.69 -4.72 -7.42
C GLY A 133 -2.12 -3.49 -6.75
N GLY A 134 -1.86 -2.45 -7.53
CA GLY A 134 -1.35 -1.18 -7.02
C GLY A 134 -1.30 -0.09 -8.08
N VAL A 135 -0.79 1.05 -7.68
CA VAL A 135 -0.69 2.28 -8.48
C VAL A 135 0.73 2.52 -8.98
N ALA A 136 0.93 3.53 -9.83
CA ALA A 136 2.25 3.95 -10.27
C ALA A 136 3.19 4.23 -9.08
N PRO A 137 4.48 3.84 -9.16
CA PRO A 137 5.43 4.03 -8.05
C PRO A 137 5.93 5.47 -7.90
N THR A 138 5.31 6.40 -8.60
CA THR A 138 5.63 7.83 -8.57
C THR A 138 4.38 8.66 -8.80
N SER A 139 4.27 9.79 -8.11
CA SER A 139 3.22 10.78 -8.34
C SER A 139 3.54 11.78 -9.45
N ASN A 140 4.73 11.69 -10.06
CA ASN A 140 5.12 12.58 -11.15
C ASN A 140 4.45 12.15 -12.46
N PRO A 141 3.51 12.96 -13.03
CA PRO A 141 2.75 12.59 -14.21
C PRO A 141 3.60 12.45 -15.48
N PHE A 142 4.81 12.98 -15.50
CA PHE A 142 5.75 12.80 -16.59
C PHE A 142 6.13 11.33 -16.81
N PHE A 143 6.13 10.51 -15.75
CA PHE A 143 6.44 9.09 -15.81
C PHE A 143 5.20 8.20 -15.86
N ALA A 144 4.00 8.79 -15.83
CA ALA A 144 2.76 8.05 -15.99
C ALA A 144 2.65 7.46 -17.40
N ARG A 145 2.08 6.26 -17.49
CA ARG A 145 1.83 5.56 -18.76
C ARG A 145 0.40 5.08 -18.78
N SER A 146 -0.24 5.12 -19.94
CA SER A 146 -1.62 4.64 -20.12
C SER A 146 -1.67 3.12 -20.29
N GLU A 147 -1.02 2.40 -19.38
CA GLU A 147 -0.92 0.94 -19.44
C GLU A 147 -1.09 0.29 -18.06
N THR A 148 -1.65 -0.91 -18.05
CA THR A 148 -1.60 -1.85 -16.92
C THR A 148 -0.42 -2.79 -17.13
N ARG A 149 0.38 -3.00 -16.10
CA ARG A 149 1.55 -3.88 -16.14
C ARG A 149 1.34 -5.10 -15.26
N ASP A 150 1.59 -6.27 -15.83
CA ASP A 150 1.47 -7.57 -15.17
C ASP A 150 2.77 -8.07 -14.52
N LYS A 151 3.92 -7.53 -14.93
CA LYS A 151 5.24 -7.76 -14.34
C LYS A 151 5.87 -6.42 -13.95
N ALA A 152 5.62 -6.01 -12.72
CA ALA A 152 6.07 -4.73 -12.21
C ALA A 152 6.21 -4.77 -10.69
N PHE A 153 7.07 -3.92 -10.14
CA PHE A 153 7.13 -3.66 -8.72
C PHE A 153 5.84 -2.96 -8.25
N ILE A 154 5.22 -3.46 -7.19
CA ILE A 154 4.08 -2.86 -6.52
C ILE A 154 4.58 -2.17 -5.26
N VAL A 155 4.48 -0.84 -5.21
CA VAL A 155 4.89 -0.05 -4.04
C VAL A 155 3.88 -0.23 -2.90
N GLY A 156 4.38 -0.44 -1.68
CA GLY A 156 3.56 -0.78 -0.51
C GLY A 156 2.65 0.33 0.02
N ASP A 157 2.72 1.54 -0.55
CA ASP A 157 1.95 2.69 -0.02
C ASP A 157 0.46 2.64 -0.38
N PHE A 158 0.10 2.00 -1.49
CA PHE A 158 -1.28 1.75 -1.91
C PHE A 158 -1.36 0.43 -2.66
N ILE A 159 -1.84 -0.61 -1.98
CA ILE A 159 -1.95 -1.95 -2.53
C ILE A 159 -3.34 -2.54 -2.32
N VAL A 160 -3.74 -3.42 -3.24
CA VAL A 160 -4.96 -4.21 -3.17
C VAL A 160 -4.57 -5.68 -3.24
N ILE A 161 -4.98 -6.47 -2.25
CA ILE A 161 -4.58 -7.86 -2.04
C ILE A 161 -5.81 -8.74 -2.09
N ASP A 162 -5.77 -9.80 -2.90
CA ASP A 162 -6.84 -10.79 -3.05
C ASP A 162 -6.40 -12.20 -2.60
N ASP A 163 -5.10 -12.46 -2.52
CA ASP A 163 -4.55 -13.70 -1.96
C ASP A 163 -4.14 -13.49 -0.50
N HIS A 164 -4.95 -14.02 0.43
CA HIS A 164 -4.70 -13.92 1.86
C HIS A 164 -3.77 -15.02 2.42
N GLU A 165 -3.31 -15.96 1.59
CA GLU A 165 -2.35 -16.99 2.00
C GLU A 165 -0.92 -16.45 1.99
N LEU A 166 -0.62 -15.46 1.13
CA LEU A 166 0.66 -14.77 1.11
C LEU A 166 0.69 -13.68 2.19
N LEU A 167 1.74 -13.68 2.98
CA LEU A 167 1.98 -12.72 4.06
C LEU A 167 3.32 -12.04 3.88
N PHE A 168 3.42 -10.81 4.40
CA PHE A 168 4.68 -10.09 4.48
C PHE A 168 5.66 -10.82 5.41
N ASP A 169 6.92 -10.85 5.03
CA ASP A 169 7.99 -11.44 5.83
C ASP A 169 8.33 -10.53 7.04
N GLU A 170 7.97 -10.97 8.23
CA GLU A 170 8.13 -10.20 9.47
C GLU A 170 9.59 -9.98 9.90
N GLN A 171 10.55 -10.65 9.24
CA GLN A 171 11.97 -10.35 9.41
C GLN A 171 12.39 -9.08 8.68
N MET A 172 11.57 -8.57 7.76
CA MET A 172 11.82 -7.35 7.01
C MET A 172 11.27 -6.14 7.74
N CYS A 173 12.12 -5.14 7.93
CA CYS A 173 11.72 -3.84 8.50
C CYS A 173 11.64 -2.74 7.46
N LEU A 174 12.20 -2.96 6.27
CA LEU A 174 12.20 -2.07 5.09
C LEU A 174 12.18 -2.93 3.83
N LYS A 175 11.67 -2.38 2.73
CA LYS A 175 11.64 -3.03 1.40
C LYS A 175 10.80 -4.32 1.38
N GLU A 176 9.87 -4.45 2.30
CA GLU A 176 8.95 -5.57 2.41
C GLU A 176 8.05 -5.70 1.16
N ASP A 177 7.78 -4.58 0.49
CA ASP A 177 7.01 -4.50 -0.74
C ASP A 177 7.71 -5.14 -1.95
N TYR A 178 9.04 -5.11 -1.99
CA TYR A 178 9.83 -5.85 -2.99
C TYR A 178 9.66 -7.35 -2.82
N ASP A 179 9.79 -7.84 -1.58
CA ASP A 179 9.59 -9.25 -1.23
C ASP A 179 8.17 -9.70 -1.56
N TYR A 180 7.18 -8.92 -1.13
CA TYR A 180 5.77 -9.25 -1.31
C TYR A 180 5.37 -9.29 -2.78
N THR A 181 5.88 -8.35 -3.59
CA THR A 181 5.71 -8.37 -5.05
C THR A 181 6.26 -9.65 -5.66
N LEU A 182 7.46 -10.07 -5.23
CA LEU A 182 8.11 -11.28 -5.75
C LEU A 182 7.39 -12.56 -5.33
N GLN A 183 6.84 -12.63 -4.12
CA GLN A 183 6.00 -13.75 -3.68
C GLN A 183 4.80 -13.94 -4.61
N HIS A 184 4.09 -12.84 -4.94
CA HIS A 184 2.95 -12.89 -5.86
C HIS A 184 3.37 -13.29 -7.28
N ILE A 185 4.47 -12.75 -7.79
CA ILE A 185 4.98 -13.14 -9.11
C ILE A 185 5.40 -14.61 -9.13
N GLN A 186 6.01 -15.11 -8.05
CA GLN A 186 6.39 -16.52 -7.95
C GLN A 186 5.18 -17.45 -7.91
N LYS A 187 4.11 -17.08 -7.19
CA LYS A 187 2.91 -17.90 -7.01
C LYS A 187 1.93 -17.78 -8.19
N HIS A 188 1.73 -16.57 -8.70
CA HIS A 188 0.67 -16.23 -9.66
C HIS A 188 1.20 -15.77 -11.02
N GLU A 189 2.54 -15.73 -11.20
CA GLU A 189 3.24 -15.30 -12.41
C GLU A 189 3.02 -13.83 -12.79
N LYS A 190 2.20 -13.09 -12.04
CA LYS A 190 1.81 -11.71 -12.35
C LYS A 190 1.36 -10.91 -11.12
N VAL A 191 1.35 -9.60 -11.31
CA VAL A 191 0.74 -8.59 -10.46
C VAL A 191 -0.05 -7.62 -11.35
N CYS A 192 -0.74 -6.64 -10.79
CA CYS A 192 -1.50 -5.64 -11.54
C CYS A 192 -1.08 -4.23 -11.12
N ARG A 193 -0.30 -3.51 -11.96
CA ARG A 193 0.05 -2.12 -11.67
C ARG A 193 -0.54 -1.18 -12.70
N LEU A 194 -1.35 -0.23 -12.22
CA LEU A 194 -1.95 0.81 -13.05
C LEU A 194 -0.99 2.00 -13.13
N ASP A 195 -0.21 2.12 -14.22
CA ASP A 195 0.78 3.19 -14.39
C ASP A 195 0.13 4.57 -14.70
N TYR A 196 -1.19 4.61 -14.87
CA TYR A 196 -1.99 5.83 -15.08
C TYR A 196 -2.73 6.32 -13.82
N VAL A 197 -2.68 5.58 -12.72
CA VAL A 197 -3.18 6.01 -11.41
C VAL A 197 -2.01 6.46 -10.56
N LEU A 198 -2.05 7.72 -10.14
CA LEU A 198 -0.98 8.38 -9.38
C LEU A 198 -1.46 8.64 -7.96
N ALA A 199 -0.72 8.20 -6.97
CA ALA A 199 -0.97 8.53 -5.58
C ALA A 199 0.19 9.34 -4.99
N THR A 200 -0.12 10.43 -4.31
CA THR A 200 0.89 11.30 -3.69
C THR A 200 0.91 11.06 -2.19
N PHE A 201 2.08 10.69 -1.68
CA PHE A 201 2.37 10.50 -0.25
C PHE A 201 3.42 11.50 0.22
N LEU A 202 3.41 11.87 1.51
CA LEU A 202 4.39 12.78 2.11
C LEU A 202 5.64 12.06 2.60
N HIS A 203 6.25 11.25 1.75
CA HIS A 203 7.48 10.54 2.09
C HIS A 203 8.57 11.48 2.62
N ARG A 204 9.26 11.08 3.69
CA ARG A 204 10.45 11.74 4.27
C ARG A 204 10.22 13.08 4.94
N THR A 205 9.08 13.72 4.80
CA THR A 205 8.80 15.03 5.45
C THR A 205 8.13 14.87 6.81
N ASN A 206 7.48 13.74 7.07
CA ASN A 206 6.84 13.41 8.35
C ASN A 206 7.78 12.61 9.25
N LYS A 207 7.94 13.05 10.51
CA LYS A 207 8.58 12.24 11.56
C LYS A 207 7.69 11.04 11.88
N GLY A 208 8.30 9.89 12.24
CA GLY A 208 7.57 8.65 12.54
C GLY A 208 7.52 7.65 11.38
N GLY A 209 6.85 6.52 11.58
CA GLY A 209 6.77 5.41 10.64
C GLY A 209 8.13 4.75 10.37
N ALA A 210 8.26 4.06 9.26
CA ALA A 210 9.51 3.41 8.86
C ALA A 210 10.70 4.37 8.70
N VAL A 211 10.44 5.69 8.59
CA VAL A 211 11.49 6.73 8.46
C VAL A 211 12.36 6.84 9.71
N SER A 212 11.77 6.69 10.91
CA SER A 212 12.52 6.76 12.18
C SER A 212 13.53 5.63 12.33
N ASP A 213 13.27 4.50 11.69
CA ASP A 213 14.11 3.31 11.72
C ASP A 213 15.09 3.20 10.56
N ARG A 214 14.98 4.04 9.54
CA ARG A 214 15.86 4.03 8.37
C ARG A 214 17.26 4.49 8.71
N THR A 215 18.20 3.56 8.75
CA THR A 215 19.63 3.83 8.75
C THR A 215 20.24 3.21 7.50
N GLY A 216 21.34 3.78 6.99
CA GLY A 216 22.03 3.22 5.82
C GLY A 216 22.39 1.73 6.02
N LYS A 217 22.78 1.36 7.24
CA LYS A 217 23.07 -0.05 7.57
C LYS A 217 21.82 -0.94 7.40
N LYS A 218 20.68 -0.56 8.00
CA LYS A 218 19.44 -1.35 7.86
C LYS A 218 18.98 -1.47 6.41
N GLU A 219 19.13 -0.40 5.61
CA GLU A 219 18.83 -0.45 4.17
C GLU A 219 19.67 -1.49 3.44
N LEU A 220 20.99 -1.52 3.69
CA LEU A 220 21.90 -2.49 3.09
C LEU A 220 21.63 -3.91 3.59
N ASP A 221 21.40 -4.10 4.90
CA ASP A 221 21.07 -5.40 5.49
C ASP A 221 19.81 -6.00 4.82
N MET A 222 18.77 -5.18 4.55
CA MET A 222 17.55 -5.63 3.88
C MET A 222 17.78 -5.92 2.39
N ILE A 223 18.63 -5.15 1.72
CA ILE A 223 19.03 -5.45 0.34
C ILE A 223 19.76 -6.79 0.25
N ASP A 224 20.67 -7.06 1.17
CA ASP A 224 21.40 -8.33 1.18
C ASP A 224 20.50 -9.51 1.56
N TYR A 225 19.52 -9.28 2.45
CA TYR A 225 18.48 -10.26 2.74
C TYR A 225 17.65 -10.61 1.50
N LEU A 226 17.19 -9.60 0.75
CA LEU A 226 16.45 -9.79 -0.51
C LEU A 226 17.29 -10.52 -1.57
N LYS A 227 18.56 -10.14 -1.73
CA LYS A 227 19.48 -10.83 -2.67
C LYS A 227 19.68 -12.30 -2.30
N LYS A 228 19.78 -12.60 -0.99
CA LYS A 228 19.93 -13.97 -0.51
C LYS A 228 18.67 -14.79 -0.76
N LYS A 229 17.47 -14.18 -0.58
CA LYS A 229 16.17 -14.84 -0.76
C LYS A 229 15.83 -15.06 -2.23
N TRP A 230 16.04 -14.06 -3.08
CA TRP A 230 15.56 -14.02 -4.48
C TRP A 230 16.66 -14.09 -5.54
N GLY A 231 17.90 -13.92 -5.15
CA GLY A 231 19.06 -13.94 -6.06
C GLY A 231 19.43 -12.56 -6.60
N THR A 232 20.72 -12.40 -6.87
CA THR A 232 21.29 -11.15 -7.40
C THR A 232 20.87 -10.84 -8.84
N GLN A 233 20.38 -11.85 -9.59
CA GLN A 233 19.83 -11.68 -10.93
C GLN A 233 18.46 -10.99 -10.91
N VAL A 234 17.68 -11.15 -9.83
CA VAL A 234 16.37 -10.54 -9.64
C VAL A 234 16.49 -9.18 -8.95
N ILE A 235 17.29 -9.09 -7.88
CA ILE A 235 17.51 -7.87 -7.13
C ILE A 235 18.71 -7.12 -7.68
N ARG A 236 18.48 -6.04 -8.43
CA ARG A 236 19.50 -5.24 -9.09
C ARG A 236 19.64 -3.84 -8.47
N PRO A 237 20.83 -3.25 -8.48
CA PRO A 237 20.99 -1.83 -8.15
C PRO A 237 20.12 -0.96 -9.09
N SER A 238 19.54 0.12 -8.58
CA SER A 238 18.81 1.09 -9.40
C SER A 238 19.74 1.98 -10.23
N GLY A 239 20.97 2.13 -9.79
CA GLY A 239 21.96 3.04 -10.37
C GLY A 239 21.86 4.49 -9.85
N ARG A 240 20.91 4.81 -8.98
CA ARG A 240 20.74 6.14 -8.38
C ARG A 240 21.61 6.34 -7.13
N ASN A 241 21.59 5.37 -6.24
CA ASN A 241 22.42 5.31 -5.04
C ASN A 241 22.48 3.85 -4.53
N GLU A 242 23.28 3.61 -3.49
CA GLU A 242 23.53 2.27 -2.93
C GLU A 242 22.31 1.65 -2.20
N TYR A 243 21.35 2.49 -1.77
CA TYR A 243 20.15 2.07 -1.02
C TYR A 243 18.95 1.78 -1.92
N GLU A 244 19.03 2.11 -3.19
CA GLU A 244 17.94 1.90 -4.13
C GLU A 244 18.18 0.68 -5.01
N ILE A 245 17.16 -0.16 -5.08
CA ILE A 245 17.16 -1.37 -5.91
C ILE A 245 16.01 -1.34 -6.91
N ARG A 246 16.09 -2.22 -7.89
CA ARG A 246 15.02 -2.51 -8.84
C ARG A 246 14.87 -4.01 -8.99
N LEU A 247 13.65 -4.44 -9.31
CA LEU A 247 13.37 -5.81 -9.71
C LEU A 247 13.67 -5.97 -11.21
N ASN A 248 14.31 -7.08 -11.53
CA ASN A 248 14.51 -7.55 -12.91
C ASN A 248 13.54 -8.72 -13.13
N LEU A 249 12.30 -8.36 -13.57
CA LEU A 249 11.15 -9.23 -13.74
C LEU A 249 11.00 -9.70 -15.18
#